data_9bbdc519f1aa3bdffc038b03049ca866
#
_entry.id   9bbdc519f1aa3bdffc038b03049ca866
#
_cell.length_a   1.000
_cell.length_b   1.000
_cell.length_c   1.000
_cell.angle_alpha   90.00
_cell.angle_beta   90.00
_cell.angle_gamma   90.00
#
_symmetry.space_group_name_H-M   'P 1'
#
loop_
_entity.id
_entity.type
_entity.pdbx_description
1 polymer ?
#
loop_
_entity_poly.entity_id
_entity_poly.type
_entity_poly.pdbx_seq_one_letter_code
_entity_poly.pdbx_strand_id
1 'polypeptide(L)'
;SNTDGAQLKKCLAVIHHRHGIKDVTITRVDRRERVRGEEHIVIGDVNDTDYQYELIEDYLKRNHTITDESLVKIKKLNEEINNELPPARVKRNINWKLKNFEFSNMFCYGENNYVDFTQLDGIVGMFAPNASGKSTLLDALSFCLFDVTSRTTKAASVLNNKKKSFNCKVNFEVGGLDYFIERKASKRERDGHVKVNVNFWMIGLSVLSNK
;
A
#
# COMPACT_ATOMS: atom_id res chain seq x y z
N SER A 1 22.73 7.76 11.53
CA SER A 1 23.56 8.93 11.82
C SER A 1 23.31 9.34 13.28
N ASN A 2 24.32 9.22 14.13
CA ASN A 2 24.28 9.73 15.49
C ASN A 2 24.16 11.26 15.40
N THR A 3 22.96 11.78 15.58
CA THR A 3 22.79 13.20 15.79
C THR A 3 23.40 13.52 17.15
N ASP A 4 24.52 14.23 17.16
CA ASP A 4 25.24 14.60 18.35
C ASP A 4 24.29 15.35 19.30
N GLY A 5 24.23 14.93 20.56
CA GLY A 5 23.37 15.56 21.57
C GLY A 5 23.62 17.06 21.74
N ALA A 6 24.80 17.55 21.33
CA ALA A 6 25.14 18.97 21.30
C ALA A 6 24.39 19.72 20.15
N GLN A 7 24.25 19.11 18.99
CA GLN A 7 23.46 19.71 17.89
C GLN A 7 21.97 19.76 18.23
N LEU A 8 21.45 18.74 18.89
CA LEU A 8 20.06 18.70 19.33
C LEU A 8 19.76 19.83 20.36
N LYS A 9 20.64 20.02 21.33
CA LYS A 9 20.54 21.14 22.30
C LYS A 9 20.56 22.51 21.63
N LYS A 10 21.42 22.71 20.61
CA LYS A 10 21.45 23.94 19.82
C LYS A 10 20.15 24.18 19.06
N CYS A 11 19.59 23.15 18.41
CA CYS A 11 18.30 23.26 17.73
C CYS A 11 17.17 23.61 18.70
N LEU A 12 17.12 22.97 19.86
CA LEU A 12 16.12 23.28 20.88
C LEU A 12 16.24 24.70 21.42
N ALA A 13 17.46 25.19 21.66
CA ALA A 13 17.69 26.57 22.08
C ALA A 13 17.22 27.60 21.04
N VAL A 14 17.43 27.33 19.75
CA VAL A 14 16.94 28.17 18.65
C VAL A 14 15.40 28.18 18.58
N ILE A 15 14.75 27.01 18.71
CA ILE A 15 13.30 26.88 18.72
C ILE A 15 12.70 27.67 19.89
N HIS A 16 13.29 27.50 21.08
CA HIS A 16 12.84 28.20 22.29
C HIS A 16 12.99 29.74 22.16
N HIS A 17 14.14 30.20 21.67
CA HIS A 17 14.44 31.61 21.57
C HIS A 17 13.68 32.32 20.43
N ARG A 18 13.53 31.65 19.29
CA ARG A 18 12.95 32.24 18.05
C ARG A 18 11.45 32.15 17.96
N HIS A 19 10.86 31.10 18.57
CA HIS A 19 9.42 30.79 18.45
C HIS A 19 8.67 30.78 19.78
N GLY A 20 9.33 31.03 20.91
CA GLY A 20 8.70 31.10 22.24
C GLY A 20 8.07 29.79 22.72
N ILE A 21 8.41 28.64 22.09
CA ILE A 21 7.86 27.33 22.43
C ILE A 21 8.56 26.81 23.69
N LYS A 22 7.82 26.69 24.80
CA LYS A 22 8.36 26.31 26.11
C LYS A 22 8.50 24.80 26.30
N ASP A 23 7.58 24.02 25.75
CA ASP A 23 7.55 22.57 25.90
C ASP A 23 7.78 21.86 24.56
N VAL A 24 8.90 21.15 24.46
CA VAL A 24 9.25 20.36 23.28
C VAL A 24 9.51 18.93 23.73
N THR A 25 8.63 18.02 23.33
CA THR A 25 8.82 16.59 23.56
C THR A 25 9.50 15.98 22.34
N ILE A 26 10.69 15.39 22.54
CA ILE A 26 11.44 14.71 21.49
C ILE A 26 11.20 13.21 21.62
N THR A 27 10.45 12.64 20.69
CA THR A 27 10.30 11.19 20.60
C THR A 27 11.32 10.66 19.59
N ARG A 28 12.30 9.91 20.06
CA ARG A 28 13.20 9.15 19.19
C ARG A 28 12.43 7.93 18.66
N VAL A 29 12.14 7.94 17.37
CA VAL A 29 11.69 6.71 16.69
C VAL A 29 12.94 5.99 16.23
N ASP A 30 13.35 4.96 16.95
CA ASP A 30 14.47 4.12 16.53
C ASP A 30 14.01 3.25 15.36
N ARG A 31 14.35 3.70 14.16
CA ARG A 31 14.05 2.94 12.92
C ARG A 31 14.82 1.61 12.86
N ARG A 32 15.79 1.39 13.73
CA ARG A 32 16.62 0.17 13.71
C ARG A 32 15.91 -1.03 14.34
N GLU A 33 14.96 -0.84 15.25
CA GLU A 33 14.20 -1.95 15.81
C GLU A 33 13.18 -2.56 14.82
N ARG A 34 12.72 -1.78 13.83
CA ARG A 34 11.85 -2.33 12.77
C ARG A 34 12.58 -3.18 11.71
N VAL A 35 13.89 -3.13 11.65
CA VAL A 35 14.71 -3.86 10.66
C VAL A 35 15.29 -5.16 11.25
N ARG A 36 15.25 -5.36 12.56
CA ARG A 36 15.78 -6.57 13.20
C ARG A 36 14.83 -7.78 13.22
N GLY A 37 13.62 -7.64 12.70
CA GLY A 37 12.66 -8.74 12.56
C GLY A 37 12.46 -9.24 11.13
N GLU A 38 13.01 -8.54 10.13
CA GLU A 38 13.06 -9.03 8.76
C GLU A 38 14.42 -9.68 8.51
N GLU A 39 14.59 -10.94 8.98
CA GLU A 39 15.44 -11.86 8.27
C GLU A 39 15.05 -11.74 6.80
N HIS A 40 16.02 -11.54 5.92
CA HIS A 40 15.82 -11.61 4.47
C HIS A 40 15.15 -12.95 4.18
N ILE A 41 13.83 -12.95 4.15
CA ILE A 41 13.09 -14.07 3.61
C ILE A 41 13.46 -14.04 2.13
N VAL A 42 14.37 -14.89 1.73
CA VAL A 42 14.51 -15.23 0.32
C VAL A 42 13.16 -15.83 -0.05
N ILE A 43 12.32 -14.99 -0.67
CA ILE A 43 10.98 -15.42 -1.08
C ILE A 43 11.19 -16.49 -2.13
N GLY A 44 11.10 -17.76 -1.72
CA GLY A 44 11.05 -18.91 -2.61
C GLY A 44 9.77 -18.86 -3.46
N ASP A 45 9.64 -19.77 -4.38
CA ASP A 45 8.41 -19.87 -5.18
C ASP A 45 7.27 -20.38 -4.27
N VAL A 46 6.32 -19.51 -3.96
CA VAL A 46 5.14 -19.85 -3.13
C VAL A 46 4.27 -20.96 -3.77
N ASN A 47 4.46 -21.26 -5.06
CA ASN A 47 3.79 -22.38 -5.72
C ASN A 47 4.54 -23.70 -5.54
N ASP A 48 5.76 -23.67 -5.00
CA ASP A 48 6.48 -24.87 -4.61
C ASP A 48 5.92 -25.38 -3.29
N THR A 49 5.39 -26.60 -3.33
CA THR A 49 4.75 -27.26 -2.19
C THR A 49 5.71 -27.47 -1.02
N ASP A 50 6.97 -27.75 -1.29
CA ASP A 50 7.99 -27.93 -0.26
C ASP A 50 8.29 -26.60 0.44
N TYR A 51 8.38 -25.52 -0.31
CA TYR A 51 8.53 -24.18 0.26
C TYR A 51 7.31 -23.73 1.07
N GLN A 52 6.08 -24.07 0.62
CA GLN A 52 4.87 -23.82 1.41
C GLN A 52 4.93 -24.55 2.76
N TYR A 53 5.42 -25.80 2.78
CA TYR A 53 5.56 -26.56 4.02
C TYR A 53 6.56 -25.95 4.98
N GLU A 54 7.70 -25.49 4.49
CA GLU A 54 8.69 -24.77 5.33
C GLU A 54 8.09 -23.53 5.97
N LEU A 55 7.35 -22.72 5.20
CA LEU A 55 6.69 -21.52 5.71
C LEU A 55 5.62 -21.83 6.76
N ILE A 56 4.78 -22.84 6.48
CA ILE A 56 3.72 -23.26 7.40
C ILE A 56 4.35 -23.78 8.70
N GLU A 57 5.35 -24.64 8.61
CA GLU A 57 6.02 -25.22 9.76
C GLU A 57 6.73 -24.19 10.62
N ASP A 58 7.44 -23.24 9.99
CA ASP A 58 8.12 -22.14 10.67
C ASP A 58 7.12 -21.21 11.37
N TYR A 59 6.03 -20.82 10.69
CA TYR A 59 4.97 -20.01 11.29
C TYR A 59 4.33 -20.69 12.50
N LEU A 60 4.04 -21.98 12.36
CA LEU A 60 3.39 -22.75 13.41
C LEU A 60 4.30 -22.95 14.62
N LYS A 61 5.58 -23.26 14.41
CA LYS A 61 6.57 -23.40 15.50
C LYS A 61 6.79 -22.08 16.26
N ARG A 62 6.72 -20.93 15.59
CA ARG A 62 6.89 -19.63 16.24
C ARG A 62 5.67 -19.20 17.06
N ASN A 63 4.48 -19.57 16.65
CA ASN A 63 3.25 -19.01 17.22
C ASN A 63 2.41 -20.02 18.03
N HIS A 64 2.67 -21.33 17.88
CA HIS A 64 1.85 -22.38 18.49
C HIS A 64 2.68 -23.57 18.96
N THR A 65 2.21 -24.24 20.02
CA THR A 65 2.74 -25.54 20.42
C THR A 65 2.03 -26.63 19.62
N ILE A 66 2.73 -27.30 18.70
CA ILE A 66 2.13 -28.22 17.74
C ILE A 66 2.67 -29.62 17.95
N THR A 67 1.80 -30.60 17.83
CA THR A 67 2.16 -32.04 17.82
C THR A 67 2.48 -32.48 16.39
N ASP A 68 3.35 -33.47 16.24
CA ASP A 68 3.72 -34.03 14.94
C ASP A 68 2.50 -34.57 14.17
N GLU A 69 1.50 -35.11 14.87
CA GLU A 69 0.24 -35.55 14.26
C GLU A 69 -0.54 -34.40 13.61
N SER A 70 -0.51 -33.22 14.23
CA SER A 70 -1.16 -32.01 13.68
C SER A 70 -0.45 -31.51 12.45
N LEU A 71 0.90 -31.53 12.42
CA LEU A 71 1.68 -31.18 11.24
C LEU A 71 1.38 -32.08 10.05
N VAL A 72 1.27 -33.38 10.26
CA VAL A 72 0.91 -34.34 9.18
C VAL A 72 -0.47 -34.02 8.62
N LYS A 73 -1.45 -33.74 9.47
CA LYS A 73 -2.80 -33.35 9.02
C LYS A 73 -2.80 -32.04 8.22
N ILE A 74 -2.03 -31.07 8.65
CA ILE A 74 -1.92 -29.78 7.96
C ILE A 74 -1.25 -29.95 6.59
N LYS A 75 -0.19 -30.75 6.49
CA LYS A 75 0.47 -31.06 5.22
C LYS A 75 -0.51 -31.71 4.25
N LYS A 76 -1.26 -32.72 4.71
CA LYS A 76 -2.27 -33.38 3.88
C LYS A 76 -3.36 -32.40 3.39
N LEU A 77 -3.84 -31.54 4.26
CA LEU A 77 -4.84 -30.52 3.90
C LEU A 77 -4.27 -29.53 2.86
N ASN A 78 -3.00 -29.14 2.99
CA ASN A 78 -2.35 -28.26 2.02
C ASN A 78 -2.23 -28.94 0.63
N GLU A 79 -1.91 -30.23 0.58
CA GLU A 79 -1.91 -30.99 -0.66
C GLU A 79 -3.30 -31.08 -1.30
N GLU A 80 -4.33 -31.36 -0.50
CA GLU A 80 -5.72 -31.39 -0.97
C GLU A 80 -6.12 -30.05 -1.58
N ILE A 81 -5.85 -28.93 -0.90
CA ILE A 81 -6.14 -27.58 -1.40
C ILE A 81 -5.37 -27.27 -2.70
N ASN A 82 -4.08 -27.61 -2.76
CA ASN A 82 -3.26 -27.39 -3.95
C ASN A 82 -3.75 -28.20 -5.15
N ASN A 83 -4.28 -29.42 -4.92
CA ASN A 83 -4.84 -30.26 -5.97
C ASN A 83 -6.20 -29.77 -6.49
N GLU A 84 -6.98 -29.09 -5.65
CA GLU A 84 -8.26 -28.48 -6.04
C GLU A 84 -8.06 -27.16 -6.79
N LEU A 85 -6.93 -26.47 -6.59
CA LEU A 85 -6.64 -25.22 -7.28
C LEU A 85 -6.25 -25.51 -8.74
N PRO A 86 -6.79 -24.77 -9.71
CA PRO A 86 -6.32 -24.89 -11.08
C PRO A 86 -4.83 -24.57 -11.13
N PRO A 87 -4.03 -25.29 -11.95
CA PRO A 87 -2.60 -25.06 -12.04
C PRO A 87 -2.33 -23.58 -12.27
N ALA A 88 -1.72 -22.93 -11.29
CA ALA A 88 -1.41 -21.52 -11.35
C ALA A 88 -0.51 -21.29 -12.55
N ARG A 89 -1.06 -20.74 -13.62
CA ARG A 89 -0.27 -20.20 -14.73
C ARG A 89 0.43 -18.93 -14.21
N VAL A 90 1.47 -19.12 -13.39
CA VAL A 90 2.32 -18.03 -12.96
C VAL A 90 3.11 -17.57 -14.19
N LYS A 91 2.52 -16.65 -14.91
CA LYS A 91 3.29 -15.87 -15.89
C LYS A 91 4.24 -15.00 -15.08
N ARG A 92 5.49 -15.40 -14.95
CA ARG A 92 6.56 -14.65 -14.26
C ARG A 92 6.78 -13.24 -14.82
N ASN A 93 6.23 -12.92 -15.99
CA ASN A 93 6.19 -11.60 -16.61
C ASN A 93 4.75 -11.18 -16.87
N ILE A 94 4.05 -10.80 -15.81
CA ILE A 94 2.76 -10.15 -15.94
C ILE A 94 3.04 -8.71 -16.36
N ASN A 95 2.87 -8.42 -17.65
CA ASN A 95 2.86 -7.05 -18.14
C ASN A 95 1.56 -6.39 -17.63
N TRP A 96 1.71 -5.52 -16.67
CA TRP A 96 0.64 -4.65 -16.24
C TRP A 96 0.94 -3.21 -16.70
N LYS A 97 -0.09 -2.50 -17.09
CA LYS A 97 0.02 -1.13 -17.56
C LYS A 97 -1.00 -0.24 -16.85
N LEU A 98 -0.53 0.79 -16.19
CA LEU A 98 -1.39 1.80 -15.60
C LEU A 98 -2.00 2.64 -16.73
N LYS A 99 -3.34 2.80 -16.74
CA LYS A 99 -4.05 3.55 -17.79
C LYS A 99 -4.45 4.93 -17.33
N ASN A 100 -5.23 5.02 -16.26
CA ASN A 100 -5.65 6.32 -15.73
C ASN A 100 -5.90 6.28 -14.23
N PHE A 101 -5.88 7.46 -13.62
CA PHE A 101 -6.16 7.67 -12.22
C PHE A 101 -7.02 8.90 -12.04
N GLU A 102 -8.21 8.71 -11.48
CA GLU A 102 -9.17 9.74 -11.12
C GLU A 102 -9.23 9.87 -9.61
N PHE A 103 -9.22 11.09 -9.08
CA PHE A 103 -9.33 11.26 -7.64
C PHE A 103 -9.84 12.66 -7.26
N SER A 104 -10.48 12.74 -6.11
CA SER A 104 -11.03 13.98 -5.58
C SER A 104 -10.83 14.06 -4.08
N ASN A 105 -10.49 15.24 -3.59
CA ASN A 105 -10.44 15.58 -2.17
C ASN A 105 -9.45 14.74 -1.37
N MET A 106 -8.32 14.39 -1.96
CA MET A 106 -7.23 13.67 -1.30
C MET A 106 -6.07 14.61 -0.98
N PHE A 107 -5.62 14.60 0.27
CA PHE A 107 -4.53 15.45 0.77
C PHE A 107 -4.72 16.93 0.43
N CYS A 108 -3.81 17.54 -0.36
CA CYS A 108 -3.88 18.91 -0.81
C CYS A 108 -4.72 19.11 -2.07
N TYR A 109 -5.13 18.03 -2.73
CA TYR A 109 -5.91 18.12 -3.97
C TYR A 109 -7.39 18.37 -3.71
N GLY A 110 -8.01 19.13 -4.61
CA GLY A 110 -9.43 19.39 -4.64
C GLY A 110 -10.22 18.33 -5.41
N GLU A 111 -11.28 18.75 -6.07
CA GLU A 111 -12.17 17.89 -6.83
C GLU A 111 -11.69 17.64 -8.26
N ASN A 112 -12.10 16.51 -8.85
CA ASN A 112 -12.00 16.19 -10.28
C ASN A 112 -10.56 16.21 -10.83
N ASN A 113 -9.61 15.58 -10.14
CA ASN A 113 -8.28 15.38 -10.66
C ASN A 113 -8.24 14.11 -11.53
N TYR A 114 -7.57 14.21 -12.67
CA TYR A 114 -7.41 13.14 -13.64
C TYR A 114 -5.97 13.08 -14.14
N VAL A 115 -5.40 11.88 -14.21
CA VAL A 115 -4.08 11.61 -14.78
C VAL A 115 -4.23 10.51 -15.81
N ASP A 116 -3.87 10.81 -17.05
CA ASP A 116 -3.78 9.83 -18.14
C ASP A 116 -2.34 9.33 -18.27
N PHE A 117 -2.14 8.05 -17.98
CA PHE A 117 -0.83 7.39 -18.12
C PHE A 117 -0.65 6.75 -19.50
N THR A 118 -1.70 6.66 -20.32
CA THR A 118 -1.61 6.03 -21.65
C THR A 118 -0.73 6.79 -22.62
N GLN A 119 -0.62 8.10 -22.40
CA GLN A 119 0.19 9.02 -23.18
C GLN A 119 1.66 9.10 -22.70
N LEU A 120 1.96 8.42 -21.58
CA LEU A 120 3.29 8.45 -20.99
C LEU A 120 4.06 7.18 -21.38
N ASP A 121 5.28 7.36 -21.91
CA ASP A 121 6.20 6.29 -22.25
C ASP A 121 7.60 6.57 -21.72
N GLY A 122 8.35 5.50 -21.38
CA GLY A 122 9.70 5.59 -20.86
C GLY A 122 9.80 6.29 -19.49
N ILE A 123 10.78 7.17 -19.34
CA ILE A 123 11.05 7.92 -18.10
C ILE A 123 10.34 9.26 -18.15
N VAL A 124 9.42 9.47 -17.23
CA VAL A 124 8.64 10.70 -17.15
C VAL A 124 9.05 11.54 -15.92
N GLY A 125 9.38 12.82 -16.15
CA GLY A 125 9.72 13.78 -15.11
C GLY A 125 8.53 14.66 -14.74
N MET A 126 8.23 14.78 -13.45
CA MET A 126 7.21 15.70 -12.92
C MET A 126 7.88 16.92 -12.32
N PHE A 127 7.68 18.08 -12.92
CA PHE A 127 8.25 19.36 -12.51
C PHE A 127 7.17 20.29 -11.95
N ALA A 128 7.35 20.75 -10.73
CA ALA A 128 6.48 21.72 -10.11
C ALA A 128 7.19 22.36 -8.90
N PRO A 129 6.76 23.54 -8.41
CA PRO A 129 7.34 24.16 -7.23
C PRO A 129 7.32 23.25 -6.00
N ASN A 130 8.14 23.55 -5.01
CA ASN A 130 8.10 22.84 -3.73
C ASN A 130 6.73 23.02 -3.07
N ALA A 131 6.30 21.99 -2.33
CA ALA A 131 4.99 21.94 -1.68
C ALA A 131 3.76 21.95 -2.63
N SER A 132 3.94 21.81 -3.94
CA SER A 132 2.83 21.76 -4.92
C SER A 132 2.06 20.42 -4.95
N GLY A 133 2.49 19.42 -4.19
CA GLY A 133 1.81 18.13 -4.13
C GLY A 133 2.40 17.02 -5.02
N LYS A 134 3.59 17.19 -5.63
CA LYS A 134 4.23 16.16 -6.48
C LYS A 134 4.26 14.77 -5.84
N SER A 135 4.85 14.67 -4.65
CA SER A 135 4.93 13.39 -3.91
C SER A 135 3.56 12.92 -3.43
N THR A 136 2.64 13.86 -3.19
CA THR A 136 1.29 13.57 -2.74
C THR A 136 0.45 12.90 -3.82
N LEU A 137 0.73 13.14 -5.10
CA LEU A 137 0.09 12.43 -6.21
C LEU A 137 0.42 10.93 -6.16
N LEU A 138 1.68 10.60 -5.92
CA LEU A 138 2.12 9.20 -5.78
C LEU A 138 1.53 8.55 -4.52
N ASP A 139 1.43 9.30 -3.42
CA ASP A 139 0.77 8.82 -2.19
C ASP A 139 -0.73 8.56 -2.43
N ALA A 140 -1.42 9.41 -3.20
CA ALA A 140 -2.82 9.21 -3.55
C ALA A 140 -3.03 7.95 -4.42
N LEU A 141 -2.16 7.74 -5.40
CA LEU A 141 -2.16 6.54 -6.24
C LEU A 141 -1.86 5.28 -5.42
N SER A 142 -0.84 5.32 -4.56
CA SER A 142 -0.48 4.23 -3.65
C SER A 142 -1.64 3.86 -2.72
N PHE A 143 -2.32 4.87 -2.16
CA PHE A 143 -3.52 4.63 -1.34
C PHE A 143 -4.65 3.98 -2.14
N CYS A 144 -4.89 4.42 -3.37
CA CYS A 144 -5.90 3.81 -4.22
C CYS A 144 -5.62 2.33 -4.49
N LEU A 145 -4.37 1.97 -4.78
CA LEU A 145 -3.94 0.61 -5.08
C LEU A 145 -3.88 -0.28 -3.81
N PHE A 146 -3.21 0.20 -2.77
CA PHE A 146 -2.74 -0.64 -1.65
C PHE A 146 -3.33 -0.28 -0.29
N ASP A 147 -4.20 0.74 -0.18
CA ASP A 147 -4.74 1.25 1.09
C ASP A 147 -3.69 1.82 2.07
N VAL A 148 -2.52 2.12 1.56
CA VAL A 148 -1.37 2.60 2.32
C VAL A 148 -0.61 3.65 1.52
N THR A 149 0.01 4.59 2.22
CA THR A 149 0.90 5.59 1.63
C THR A 149 2.28 5.54 2.28
N SER A 150 3.24 6.23 1.71
CA SER A 150 4.57 6.38 2.32
C SER A 150 4.53 7.07 3.70
N ARG A 151 3.46 7.81 4.01
CA ARG A 151 3.32 8.67 5.20
C ARG A 151 2.31 8.15 6.21
N THR A 152 1.27 7.48 5.77
CA THR A 152 0.15 7.08 6.64
C THR A 152 -0.59 5.85 6.11
N THR A 153 -1.12 5.08 7.05
CA THR A 153 -2.08 3.99 6.80
C THR A 153 -3.51 4.39 7.17
N LYS A 154 -3.71 5.65 7.65
CA LYS A 154 -5.02 6.10 8.12
C LYS A 154 -5.74 6.90 7.05
N ALA A 155 -6.91 6.46 6.63
CA ALA A 155 -7.76 7.14 5.65
C ALA A 155 -8.13 8.59 6.07
N ALA A 156 -8.22 8.85 7.37
CA ALA A 156 -8.47 10.19 7.90
C ALA A 156 -7.35 11.19 7.53
N SER A 157 -6.10 10.73 7.41
CA SER A 157 -4.96 11.57 7.01
C SER A 157 -4.86 11.74 5.49
N VAL A 158 -5.56 10.91 4.72
CA VAL A 158 -5.66 11.00 3.26
C VAL A 158 -6.73 12.01 2.85
N LEU A 159 -7.81 12.10 3.62
CA LEU A 159 -8.89 13.06 3.36
C LEU A 159 -8.40 14.51 3.45
N ASN A 160 -8.76 15.31 2.46
CA ASN A 160 -8.51 16.75 2.49
C ASN A 160 -9.22 17.39 3.70
N ASN A 161 -8.48 18.14 4.51
CA ASN A 161 -8.96 18.72 5.78
C ASN A 161 -10.19 19.64 5.62
N LYS A 162 -10.42 20.18 4.44
CA LYS A 162 -11.55 21.08 4.11
C LYS A 162 -12.77 20.32 3.58
N LYS A 163 -12.70 19.00 3.45
CA LYS A 163 -13.73 18.18 2.82
C LYS A 163 -14.25 17.08 3.75
N LYS A 164 -15.46 16.59 3.46
CA LYS A 164 -16.13 15.52 4.24
C LYS A 164 -15.97 14.14 3.61
N SER A 165 -15.57 14.07 2.35
CA SER A 165 -15.40 12.82 1.61
C SER A 165 -14.31 12.93 0.57
N PHE A 166 -13.73 11.80 0.21
CA PHE A 166 -12.87 11.66 -0.96
C PHE A 166 -13.25 10.43 -1.77
N ASN A 167 -12.86 10.42 -3.02
CA ASN A 167 -12.92 9.24 -3.88
C ASN A 167 -11.66 9.16 -4.73
N CYS A 168 -11.28 7.94 -5.06
CA CYS A 168 -10.25 7.66 -6.05
C CYS A 168 -10.59 6.39 -6.82
N LYS A 169 -10.18 6.38 -8.09
CA LYS A 169 -10.39 5.25 -9.00
C LYS A 169 -9.17 5.12 -9.91
N VAL A 170 -8.64 3.93 -9.99
CA VAL A 170 -7.52 3.59 -10.87
C VAL A 170 -7.97 2.54 -11.88
N ASN A 171 -7.54 2.71 -13.12
CA ASN A 171 -7.65 1.72 -14.18
C ASN A 171 -6.26 1.25 -14.56
N PHE A 172 -6.08 -0.07 -14.62
CA PHE A 172 -4.85 -0.70 -15.10
C PHE A 172 -5.17 -1.97 -15.89
N GLU A 173 -4.31 -2.29 -16.81
CA GLU A 173 -4.42 -3.47 -17.66
C GLU A 173 -3.47 -4.56 -17.20
N VAL A 174 -3.94 -5.80 -17.18
CA VAL A 174 -3.13 -6.98 -16.93
C VAL A 174 -3.50 -8.06 -17.95
N GLY A 175 -2.53 -8.43 -18.78
CA GLY A 175 -2.74 -9.50 -19.78
C GLY A 175 -3.84 -9.21 -20.80
N GLY A 176 -4.09 -7.94 -21.14
CA GLY A 176 -5.14 -7.51 -22.07
C GLY A 176 -6.53 -7.33 -21.46
N LEU A 177 -6.65 -7.45 -20.14
CA LEU A 177 -7.89 -7.22 -19.40
C LEU A 177 -7.79 -5.95 -18.58
N ASP A 178 -8.83 -5.15 -18.57
CA ASP A 178 -8.93 -3.94 -17.76
C ASP A 178 -9.43 -4.23 -16.35
N TYR A 179 -8.70 -3.75 -15.37
CA TYR A 179 -9.02 -3.84 -13.95
C TYR A 179 -9.24 -2.45 -13.37
N PHE A 180 -10.18 -2.37 -12.45
CA PHE A 180 -10.52 -1.13 -11.78
C PHE A 180 -10.54 -1.32 -10.27
N ILE A 181 -9.94 -0.39 -9.56
CA ILE A 181 -10.07 -0.26 -8.11
C ILE A 181 -10.65 1.13 -7.84
N GLU A 182 -11.77 1.16 -7.13
CA GLU A 182 -12.38 2.40 -6.66
C GLU A 182 -12.46 2.40 -5.15
N ARG A 183 -12.03 3.49 -4.52
CA ARG A 183 -12.23 3.72 -3.09
C ARG A 183 -13.04 4.99 -2.88
N LYS A 184 -14.09 4.88 -2.09
CA LYS A 184 -14.93 6.00 -1.64
C LYS A 184 -14.87 6.08 -0.14
N ALA A 185 -14.56 7.24 0.39
CA ALA A 185 -14.48 7.46 1.82
C ALA A 185 -15.32 8.65 2.25
N SER A 186 -15.94 8.53 3.40
CA SER A 186 -16.71 9.59 4.03
C SER A 186 -16.42 9.69 5.52
N LYS A 187 -16.35 10.93 6.01
CA LYS A 187 -16.20 11.23 7.42
C LYS A 187 -17.56 11.17 8.11
N ARG A 188 -17.68 10.37 9.16
CA ARG A 188 -18.89 10.32 9.98
C ARG A 188 -18.99 11.60 10.83
N GLU A 189 -20.18 12.15 10.92
CA GLU A 189 -20.42 13.39 11.70
C GLU A 189 -20.33 13.16 13.21
N ARG A 190 -20.68 11.94 13.70
CA ARG A 190 -20.72 11.63 15.15
C ARG A 190 -19.35 11.56 15.81
N ASP A 191 -18.38 10.92 15.16
CA ASP A 191 -17.09 10.57 15.77
C ASP A 191 -15.88 11.04 14.94
N GLY A 192 -16.15 11.64 13.78
CA GLY A 192 -15.10 12.07 12.86
C GLY A 192 -14.34 10.93 12.18
N HIS A 193 -14.76 9.68 12.40
CA HIS A 193 -14.14 8.51 11.79
C HIS A 193 -14.37 8.48 10.28
N VAL A 194 -13.33 8.17 9.51
CA VAL A 194 -13.41 8.04 8.04
C VAL A 194 -13.62 6.58 7.67
N LYS A 195 -14.79 6.28 7.08
CA LYS A 195 -15.10 4.95 6.56
C LYS A 195 -14.73 4.89 5.09
N VAL A 196 -13.98 3.85 4.69
CA VAL A 196 -13.60 3.58 3.30
C VAL A 196 -14.39 2.38 2.80
N ASN A 197 -14.99 2.53 1.62
CA ASN A 197 -15.57 1.43 0.85
C ASN A 197 -14.71 1.18 -0.37
N VAL A 198 -14.42 -0.08 -0.69
CA VAL A 198 -13.59 -0.49 -1.82
C VAL A 198 -14.42 -1.32 -2.78
N ASN A 199 -14.37 -0.96 -4.06
CA ASN A 199 -14.94 -1.73 -5.15
C ASN A 199 -13.78 -2.16 -6.07
N PHE A 200 -13.81 -3.43 -6.46
CA PHE A 200 -12.88 -3.99 -7.44
C PHE A 200 -13.66 -4.72 -8.50
N TRP A 201 -13.36 -4.46 -9.77
CA TRP A 201 -13.97 -5.17 -10.89
C TRP A 201 -13.01 -5.27 -12.07
N MET A 202 -13.32 -6.19 -12.97
CA MET A 202 -12.60 -6.46 -14.19
C MET A 202 -13.56 -6.38 -15.38
N ILE A 203 -13.12 -5.79 -16.47
CA ILE A 203 -13.83 -5.79 -17.74
C ILE A 203 -12.99 -6.60 -18.73
N GLY A 204 -13.51 -7.77 -19.13
CA GLY A 204 -12.96 -8.55 -20.24
C GLY A 204 -13.50 -8.01 -21.55
N LEU A 205 -12.64 -7.88 -22.57
CA LEU A 205 -13.11 -7.77 -23.94
C LEU A 205 -13.80 -9.10 -24.30
N SER A 206 -15.12 -9.13 -24.28
CA SER A 206 -15.85 -10.15 -25.00
C SER A 206 -15.58 -9.91 -26.48
N VAL A 207 -14.76 -10.75 -27.07
CA VAL A 207 -14.65 -10.83 -28.54
C VAL A 207 -16.04 -11.24 -29.00
N LEU A 208 -16.83 -10.26 -29.47
CA LEU A 208 -18.01 -10.54 -30.24
C LEU A 208 -17.53 -11.24 -31.51
N SER A 209 -17.54 -12.58 -31.47
CA SER A 209 -17.44 -13.38 -32.67
C SER A 209 -18.74 -13.14 -33.45
N ASN A 210 -18.69 -12.22 -34.37
CA ASN A 210 -19.70 -12.17 -35.42
C ASN A 210 -19.68 -13.50 -36.18
N LYS A 211 -20.73 -14.27 -35.98
CA LYS A 211 -21.16 -15.28 -36.95
C LYS A 211 -21.95 -14.62 -38.06
#